data_264f45217a7e78b40e7b67ff4ffc009d
#
_entry.id   264f45217a7e78b40e7b67ff4ffc009d
#
_cell.length_a   1.000
_cell.length_b   1.000
_cell.length_c   1.000
_cell.angle_alpha   90.00
_cell.angle_beta   90.00
_cell.angle_gamma   90.00
#
_symmetry.space_group_name_H-M   'P 1'
#
loop_
_entity.id
_entity.type
_entity.pdbx_description
1 polymer ?
#
loop_
_entity_poly.entity_id
_entity_poly.type
_entity_poly.pdbx_seq_one_letter_code
_entity_poly.pdbx_strand_id
1 'polypeptide(L)'
;LASQKDPAVDDPKSDDLWNVGVVAKIKQVLKLKGGILRVSVEGAYRAKTVEILQENPYYQMVVSKFPEQSTEKDDPKYLEAVLRTVKEQLEEYCFFAPQVSRDLVLNAMTSDDPQKLSEYVANNIAFEPEEKQNLLMESNMILRLEYLAKLLVHEVEILKLEKDIAERVKEQMDKNQKEYYLREQIKAINIELG
;
A
#
# COMPACT_ATOMS: atom_id res chain seq x y z
N LEU A 1 0.34 3.00 -18.43
CA LEU A 1 1.13 3.35 -17.25
C LEU A 1 2.08 2.20 -16.93
N ALA A 2 3.36 2.49 -16.87
CA ALA A 2 4.40 1.58 -16.38
C ALA A 2 5.10 2.27 -15.22
N SER A 3 5.45 1.50 -14.20
CA SER A 3 6.19 2.00 -13.04
C SER A 3 7.69 1.82 -13.26
N GLN A 4 8.50 2.75 -12.79
CA GLN A 4 9.93 2.57 -12.72
C GLN A 4 10.32 1.70 -11.51
N LYS A 5 11.43 0.97 -11.65
CA LYS A 5 11.94 0.06 -10.62
C LYS A 5 12.53 0.82 -9.44
N ASP A 6 13.28 1.88 -9.72
CA ASP A 6 13.87 2.75 -8.70
C ASP A 6 13.32 4.17 -8.84
N PRO A 7 12.51 4.65 -7.87
CA PRO A 7 11.95 6.00 -7.87
C PRO A 7 13.00 7.13 -7.84
N ALA A 8 14.24 6.83 -7.46
CA ALA A 8 15.31 7.84 -7.37
C ALA A 8 15.95 8.17 -8.74
N VAL A 9 15.61 7.42 -9.78
CA VAL A 9 16.13 7.67 -11.13
C VAL A 9 15.30 8.76 -11.80
N ASP A 10 15.88 9.94 -12.02
CA ASP A 10 15.19 11.09 -12.62
C ASP A 10 14.84 10.89 -14.11
N ASP A 11 15.69 10.17 -14.86
CA ASP A 11 15.48 9.88 -16.29
C ASP A 11 15.55 8.36 -16.52
N PRO A 12 14.48 7.62 -16.19
CA PRO A 12 14.47 6.18 -16.30
C PRO A 12 14.52 5.76 -17.76
N LYS A 13 15.34 4.77 -18.08
CA LYS A 13 15.40 4.10 -19.39
C LYS A 13 14.46 2.91 -19.43
N SER A 14 14.35 2.30 -20.61
CA SER A 14 13.52 1.12 -20.82
C SER A 14 13.77 -0.02 -19.81
N ASP A 15 15.04 -0.25 -19.47
CA ASP A 15 15.44 -1.29 -18.50
C ASP A 15 15.08 -0.95 -17.05
N ASP A 16 14.84 0.32 -16.76
CA ASP A 16 14.44 0.80 -15.44
C ASP A 16 12.92 0.69 -15.20
N LEU A 17 12.17 0.29 -16.22
CA LEU A 17 10.72 0.14 -16.15
C LEU A 17 10.33 -1.31 -15.86
N TRP A 18 9.25 -1.47 -15.11
CA TRP A 18 8.59 -2.77 -14.96
C TRP A 18 7.87 -3.16 -16.27
N ASN A 19 7.93 -4.44 -16.63
CA ASN A 19 7.36 -4.95 -17.88
C ASN A 19 5.83 -5.17 -17.79
N VAL A 20 5.25 -5.17 -16.60
CA VAL A 20 3.81 -5.24 -16.40
C VAL A 20 3.34 -3.93 -15.81
N GLY A 21 2.31 -3.38 -16.43
CA GLY A 21 1.69 -2.14 -16.02
C GLY A 21 0.18 -2.16 -16.27
N VAL A 22 -0.43 -1.00 -16.32
CA VAL A 22 -1.87 -0.83 -16.48
C VAL A 22 -2.18 0.06 -17.67
N VAL A 23 -3.04 -0.42 -18.56
CA VAL A 23 -3.68 0.43 -19.56
C VAL A 23 -4.77 1.22 -18.85
N ALA A 24 -4.70 2.52 -18.96
CA ALA A 24 -5.60 3.43 -18.25
C ALA A 24 -6.26 4.42 -19.20
N LYS A 25 -7.48 4.82 -18.88
CA LYS A 25 -8.22 5.87 -19.59
C LYS A 25 -8.00 7.20 -18.87
N ILE A 26 -7.57 8.21 -19.64
CA ILE A 26 -7.46 9.57 -19.11
C ILE A 26 -8.87 10.13 -18.95
N LYS A 27 -9.23 10.49 -17.71
CA LYS A 27 -10.54 11.11 -17.39
C LYS A 27 -10.46 12.62 -17.45
N GLN A 28 -9.41 13.20 -16.89
CA GLN A 28 -9.29 14.65 -16.77
C GLN A 28 -7.81 15.07 -16.75
N VAL A 29 -7.53 16.18 -17.40
CA VAL A 29 -6.21 16.83 -17.37
C VAL A 29 -6.41 18.27 -16.88
N LEU A 30 -5.79 18.63 -15.78
CA LEU A 30 -5.82 19.96 -15.20
C LEU A 30 -4.41 20.58 -15.29
N LYS A 31 -4.33 21.76 -15.88
CA LYS A 31 -3.10 22.59 -15.86
C LYS A 31 -3.09 23.43 -14.59
N LEU A 32 -2.09 23.24 -13.77
CA LEU A 32 -1.86 24.03 -12.55
C LEU A 32 -0.84 25.13 -12.83
N LYS A 33 -0.76 26.11 -11.92
CA LYS A 33 0.28 27.16 -11.97
C LYS A 33 1.67 26.52 -11.90
N GLY A 34 2.64 27.09 -12.65
CA GLY A 34 4.01 26.54 -12.69
C GLY A 34 4.23 25.43 -13.72
N GLY A 35 3.30 25.19 -14.65
CA GLY A 35 3.47 24.17 -15.70
C GLY A 35 3.16 22.73 -15.26
N ILE A 36 2.72 22.54 -14.04
CA ILE A 36 2.37 21.23 -13.50
C ILE A 36 1.06 20.74 -14.13
N LEU A 37 1.03 19.49 -14.58
CA LEU A 37 -0.16 18.82 -15.07
C LEU A 37 -0.65 17.83 -14.01
N ARG A 38 -1.92 17.93 -13.61
CA ARG A 38 -2.60 16.90 -12.82
C ARG A 38 -3.48 16.09 -13.77
N VAL A 39 -3.18 14.81 -13.88
CA VAL A 39 -3.92 13.87 -14.74
C VAL A 39 -4.67 12.89 -13.85
N SER A 40 -6.00 12.81 -14.04
CA SER A 40 -6.83 11.77 -13.43
C SER A 40 -7.00 10.64 -14.43
N VAL A 41 -6.71 9.44 -14.00
CA VAL A 41 -6.77 8.22 -14.84
C VAL A 41 -7.63 7.15 -14.17
N GLU A 42 -8.22 6.30 -14.99
CA GLU A 42 -8.96 5.11 -14.56
C GLU A 42 -8.31 3.88 -15.19
N GLY A 43 -7.88 2.92 -14.37
CA GLY A 43 -7.34 1.64 -14.81
C GLY A 43 -8.38 0.87 -15.61
N ALA A 44 -7.99 0.32 -16.75
CA ALA A 44 -8.85 -0.48 -17.60
C ALA A 44 -8.52 -1.98 -17.51
N TYR A 45 -7.24 -2.33 -17.68
CA TYR A 45 -6.76 -3.71 -17.58
C TYR A 45 -5.24 -3.74 -17.42
N ARG A 46 -4.74 -4.86 -16.90
CA ARG A 46 -3.31 -5.13 -16.81
C ARG A 46 -2.73 -5.47 -18.17
N ALA A 47 -1.54 -4.98 -18.44
CA ALA A 47 -0.86 -5.21 -19.69
C ALA A 47 0.63 -5.45 -19.47
N LYS A 48 1.21 -6.30 -20.34
CA LYS A 48 2.64 -6.57 -20.40
C LYS A 48 3.23 -5.86 -21.60
N THR A 49 4.35 -5.19 -21.41
CA THR A 49 5.15 -4.60 -22.50
C THR A 49 5.75 -5.71 -23.35
N VAL A 50 5.53 -5.62 -24.66
CA VAL A 50 6.09 -6.54 -25.67
C VAL A 50 7.31 -5.91 -26.32
N GLU A 51 7.20 -4.63 -26.68
CA GLU A 51 8.24 -3.89 -27.38
C GLU A 51 8.15 -2.40 -27.03
N ILE A 52 9.30 -1.75 -26.92
CA ILE A 52 9.40 -0.31 -26.77
C ILE A 52 9.79 0.27 -28.12
N LEU A 53 8.90 1.03 -28.73
CA LEU A 53 9.09 1.61 -30.06
C LEU A 53 9.84 2.95 -30.00
N GLN A 54 9.66 3.70 -28.90
CA GLN A 54 10.22 5.03 -28.73
C GLN A 54 10.39 5.33 -27.24
N GLU A 55 11.49 6.03 -26.92
CA GLU A 55 11.76 6.52 -25.56
C GLU A 55 11.59 8.05 -25.46
N ASN A 56 11.95 8.79 -26.51
CA ASN A 56 11.92 10.25 -26.54
C ASN A 56 10.98 10.78 -27.62
N PRO A 57 10.21 11.87 -27.38
CA PRO A 57 10.08 12.66 -26.15
C PRO A 57 9.15 12.02 -25.09
N TYR A 58 8.58 10.88 -25.37
CA TYR A 58 7.76 10.08 -24.45
C TYR A 58 7.86 8.61 -24.84
N TYR A 59 7.61 7.74 -23.91
CA TYR A 59 7.60 6.30 -24.15
C TYR A 59 6.42 5.89 -25.03
N GLN A 60 6.69 5.17 -26.11
CA GLN A 60 5.68 4.49 -26.93
C GLN A 60 5.97 3.00 -26.92
N MET A 61 5.00 2.21 -26.52
CA MET A 61 5.15 0.77 -26.27
C MET A 61 4.05 -0.02 -26.97
N VAL A 62 4.42 -1.18 -27.47
CA VAL A 62 3.47 -2.23 -27.83
C VAL A 62 3.20 -3.06 -26.59
N VAL A 63 1.93 -3.20 -26.25
CA VAL A 63 1.51 -3.95 -25.06
C VAL A 63 0.54 -5.06 -25.43
N SER A 64 0.60 -6.18 -24.72
CA SER A 64 -0.40 -7.25 -24.78
C SER A 64 -1.20 -7.27 -23.49
N LYS A 65 -2.46 -7.72 -23.54
CA LYS A 65 -3.22 -7.98 -22.30
C LYS A 65 -2.46 -8.97 -21.44
N PHE A 66 -2.44 -8.70 -20.14
CA PHE A 66 -1.90 -9.60 -19.14
C PHE A 66 -3.07 -10.27 -18.42
N PRO A 67 -3.57 -11.41 -18.94
CA PRO A 67 -4.75 -12.07 -18.42
C PRO A 67 -4.47 -12.73 -17.07
N GLU A 68 -5.51 -12.92 -16.30
CA GLU A 68 -5.45 -13.82 -15.16
C GLU A 68 -5.28 -15.25 -15.63
N GLN A 69 -4.46 -15.99 -14.92
CA GLN A 69 -4.28 -17.41 -15.13
C GLN A 69 -4.99 -18.14 -14.00
N SER A 70 -5.98 -18.97 -14.37
CA SER A 70 -6.49 -19.99 -13.47
C SER A 70 -5.74 -21.28 -13.74
N THR A 71 -5.32 -21.98 -12.70
CA THR A 71 -4.77 -23.33 -12.83
C THR A 71 -5.90 -24.32 -12.66
N GLU A 72 -5.85 -25.48 -13.33
CA GLU A 72 -6.82 -26.58 -13.17
C GLU A 72 -6.88 -27.10 -11.71
N LYS A 73 -5.95 -26.66 -10.86
CA LYS A 73 -5.84 -27.00 -9.44
C LYS A 73 -6.50 -25.99 -8.52
N ASP A 74 -7.12 -24.94 -9.05
CA ASP A 74 -7.77 -23.91 -8.24
C ASP A 74 -9.05 -24.50 -7.61
N ASP A 75 -8.89 -25.04 -6.40
CA ASP A 75 -10.03 -25.54 -5.60
C ASP A 75 -10.89 -24.34 -5.15
N PRO A 76 -12.18 -24.28 -5.52
CA PRO A 76 -13.07 -23.19 -5.09
C PRO A 76 -13.16 -23.04 -3.56
N LYS A 77 -13.05 -24.14 -2.81
CA LYS A 77 -13.02 -24.10 -1.34
C LYS A 77 -11.74 -23.46 -0.81
N TYR A 78 -10.62 -23.72 -1.48
CA TYR A 78 -9.36 -23.11 -1.13
C TYR A 78 -9.38 -21.61 -1.39
N LEU A 79 -9.89 -21.20 -2.55
CA LEU A 79 -10.09 -19.78 -2.88
C LEU A 79 -10.98 -19.09 -1.82
N GLU A 80 -12.08 -19.72 -1.43
CA GLU A 80 -12.96 -19.19 -0.39
C GLU A 80 -12.24 -19.05 0.96
N ALA A 81 -11.42 -20.02 1.34
CA ALA A 81 -10.64 -19.97 2.57
C ALA A 81 -9.60 -18.80 2.54
N VAL A 82 -8.89 -18.64 1.43
CA VAL A 82 -7.91 -17.56 1.25
C VAL A 82 -8.61 -16.19 1.28
N LEU A 83 -9.79 -16.06 0.64
CA LEU A 83 -10.59 -14.84 0.70
C LEU A 83 -10.99 -14.46 2.13
N ARG A 84 -11.42 -15.44 2.92
CA ARG A 84 -11.74 -15.21 4.34
C ARG A 84 -10.51 -14.74 5.10
N THR A 85 -9.36 -15.39 4.89
CA THR A 85 -8.10 -14.98 5.53
C THR A 85 -7.74 -13.54 5.18
N VAL A 86 -7.84 -13.15 3.91
CA VAL A 86 -7.57 -11.74 3.49
C VAL A 86 -8.52 -10.77 4.20
N LYS A 87 -9.81 -11.09 4.28
CA LYS A 87 -10.80 -10.25 4.96
C LYS A 87 -10.51 -10.13 6.46
N GLU A 88 -10.19 -11.23 7.14
CA GLU A 88 -9.81 -11.24 8.56
C GLU A 88 -8.56 -10.41 8.82
N GLN A 89 -7.52 -10.55 7.99
CA GLN A 89 -6.29 -9.77 8.13
C GLN A 89 -6.52 -8.28 7.83
N LEU A 90 -7.42 -7.96 6.92
CA LEU A 90 -7.79 -6.58 6.66
C LEU A 90 -8.54 -5.94 7.84
N GLU A 91 -9.44 -6.69 8.48
CA GLU A 91 -10.11 -6.21 9.71
C GLU A 91 -9.09 -5.93 10.81
N GLU A 92 -8.14 -6.84 11.02
CA GLU A 92 -7.09 -6.67 12.00
C GLU A 92 -6.20 -5.46 11.68
N TYR A 93 -5.80 -5.29 10.42
CA TYR A 93 -5.07 -4.11 9.97
C TYR A 93 -5.83 -2.82 10.29
N CYS A 94 -7.10 -2.74 9.95
CA CYS A 94 -7.92 -1.54 10.20
C CYS A 94 -8.12 -1.24 11.68
N PHE A 95 -8.08 -2.27 12.55
CA PHE A 95 -8.12 -2.08 14.00
C PHE A 95 -6.88 -1.35 14.51
N PHE A 96 -5.69 -1.65 13.97
CA PHE A 96 -4.44 -0.99 14.35
C PHE A 96 -4.16 0.29 13.58
N ALA A 97 -4.81 0.51 12.44
CA ALA A 97 -4.66 1.67 11.56
C ALA A 97 -5.92 2.55 11.56
N PRO A 98 -6.22 3.31 12.63
CA PRO A 98 -7.47 4.06 12.77
C PRO A 98 -7.66 5.18 11.75
N GLN A 99 -6.61 5.58 11.02
CA GLN A 99 -6.63 6.53 9.92
C GLN A 99 -7.28 5.95 8.65
N VAL A 100 -7.43 4.63 8.58
CA VAL A 100 -8.05 3.95 7.43
C VAL A 100 -9.56 4.14 7.50
N SER A 101 -10.16 4.49 6.36
CA SER A 101 -11.59 4.74 6.27
C SER A 101 -12.40 3.47 6.57
N ARG A 102 -13.47 3.62 7.37
CA ARG A 102 -14.43 2.53 7.60
C ARG A 102 -15.09 2.05 6.32
N ASP A 103 -15.23 2.92 5.32
CA ASP A 103 -15.80 2.56 4.02
C ASP A 103 -14.90 1.54 3.28
N LEU A 104 -13.58 1.59 3.53
CA LEU A 104 -12.66 0.57 3.01
C LEU A 104 -13.03 -0.81 3.51
N VAL A 105 -13.23 -0.96 4.81
CA VAL A 105 -13.61 -2.24 5.42
C VAL A 105 -14.94 -2.73 4.86
N LEU A 106 -15.96 -1.87 4.86
CA LEU A 106 -17.29 -2.22 4.37
C LEU A 106 -17.26 -2.68 2.90
N ASN A 107 -16.59 -1.93 2.03
CA ASN A 107 -16.50 -2.29 0.61
C ASN A 107 -15.73 -3.59 0.39
N ALA A 108 -14.65 -3.83 1.14
CA ALA A 108 -13.88 -5.06 1.05
C ALA A 108 -14.69 -6.26 1.58
N MET A 109 -15.39 -6.11 2.71
CA MET A 109 -16.17 -7.19 3.31
C MET A 109 -17.36 -7.61 2.46
N THR A 110 -18.00 -6.66 1.77
CA THR A 110 -19.14 -6.91 0.88
C THR A 110 -18.74 -7.41 -0.50
N SER A 111 -17.44 -7.38 -0.85
CA SER A 111 -16.98 -7.87 -2.15
C SER A 111 -16.84 -9.39 -2.12
N ASP A 112 -17.54 -10.07 -3.04
CA ASP A 112 -17.39 -11.51 -3.29
C ASP A 112 -16.51 -11.80 -4.50
N ASP A 113 -16.05 -10.75 -5.20
CA ASP A 113 -15.17 -10.84 -6.35
C ASP A 113 -13.71 -10.76 -5.88
N PRO A 114 -12.92 -11.86 -6.02
CA PRO A 114 -11.54 -11.92 -5.58
C PRO A 114 -10.65 -10.86 -6.21
N GLN A 115 -10.87 -10.57 -7.49
CA GLN A 115 -10.11 -9.58 -8.24
C GLN A 115 -10.35 -8.19 -7.67
N LYS A 116 -11.63 -7.80 -7.55
CA LYS A 116 -11.99 -6.48 -7.02
C LYS A 116 -11.51 -6.31 -5.59
N LEU A 117 -11.60 -7.35 -4.76
CA LEU A 117 -11.08 -7.31 -3.40
C LEU A 117 -9.58 -7.04 -3.38
N SER A 118 -8.79 -7.82 -4.16
CA SER A 118 -7.34 -7.66 -4.18
C SER A 118 -6.91 -6.29 -4.69
N GLU A 119 -7.52 -5.79 -5.77
CA GLU A 119 -7.24 -4.47 -6.33
C GLU A 119 -7.65 -3.35 -5.36
N TYR A 120 -8.80 -3.49 -4.72
CA TYR A 120 -9.31 -2.51 -3.78
C TYR A 120 -8.40 -2.37 -2.55
N VAL A 121 -7.99 -3.49 -1.96
CA VAL A 121 -7.07 -3.51 -0.82
C VAL A 121 -5.71 -2.94 -1.20
N ALA A 122 -5.11 -3.39 -2.33
CA ALA A 122 -3.81 -2.91 -2.80
C ALA A 122 -3.78 -1.41 -3.09
N ASN A 123 -4.90 -0.84 -3.55
CA ASN A 123 -5.01 0.59 -3.82
C ASN A 123 -5.14 1.47 -2.56
N ASN A 124 -5.74 0.93 -1.50
CA ASN A 124 -6.10 1.72 -0.32
C ASN A 124 -5.13 1.53 0.86
N ILE A 125 -4.30 0.48 0.86
CA ILE A 125 -3.27 0.26 1.86
C ILE A 125 -1.93 0.79 1.36
N ALA A 126 -1.16 1.34 2.27
CA ALA A 126 0.13 1.97 1.98
C ALA A 126 1.29 0.96 1.89
N PHE A 127 1.11 -0.11 1.10
CA PHE A 127 2.21 -1.02 0.80
C PHE A 127 3.34 -0.33 0.04
N GLU A 128 4.54 -0.85 0.17
CA GLU A 128 5.68 -0.39 -0.59
C GLU A 128 5.45 -0.54 -2.12
N PRO A 129 6.02 0.35 -2.94
CA PRO A 129 5.82 0.32 -4.40
C PRO A 129 6.17 -1.00 -5.05
N GLU A 130 7.22 -1.68 -4.58
CA GLU A 130 7.66 -2.98 -5.08
C GLU A 130 6.63 -4.07 -4.76
N GLU A 131 6.06 -4.05 -3.57
CA GLU A 131 5.01 -4.99 -3.14
C GLU A 131 3.74 -4.83 -3.97
N LYS A 132 3.32 -3.58 -4.21
CA LYS A 132 2.20 -3.29 -5.13
C LYS A 132 2.48 -3.75 -6.54
N GLN A 133 3.71 -3.62 -7.01
CA GLN A 133 4.11 -4.11 -8.32
C GLN A 133 4.11 -5.64 -8.39
N ASN A 134 4.55 -6.32 -7.33
CA ASN A 134 4.51 -7.78 -7.24
C ASN A 134 3.05 -8.29 -7.27
N LEU A 135 2.14 -7.64 -6.54
CA LEU A 135 0.70 -7.93 -6.61
C LEU A 135 0.14 -7.74 -8.03
N LEU A 136 0.58 -6.69 -8.73
CA LEU A 136 0.16 -6.40 -10.10
C LEU A 136 0.67 -7.46 -11.08
N MET A 137 1.89 -7.97 -10.87
CA MET A 137 2.54 -8.96 -11.73
C MET A 137 2.06 -10.39 -11.49
N GLU A 138 1.48 -10.69 -10.32
CA GLU A 138 0.96 -12.03 -10.07
C GLU A 138 -0.32 -12.26 -10.88
N SER A 139 -0.26 -13.21 -11.79
CA SER A 139 -1.36 -13.57 -12.69
C SER A 139 -2.32 -14.59 -12.10
N ASN A 140 -1.85 -15.45 -11.18
CA ASN A 140 -2.70 -16.41 -10.50
C ASN A 140 -3.44 -15.74 -9.33
N MET A 141 -4.76 -15.84 -9.33
CA MET A 141 -5.60 -15.17 -8.33
C MET A 141 -5.35 -15.67 -6.91
N ILE A 142 -5.19 -16.97 -6.72
CA ILE A 142 -4.95 -17.57 -5.41
C ILE A 142 -3.62 -17.10 -4.86
N LEU A 143 -2.55 -17.18 -5.66
CA LEU A 143 -1.21 -16.73 -5.24
C LEU A 143 -1.19 -15.24 -4.94
N ARG A 144 -1.94 -14.42 -5.70
CA ARG A 144 -2.07 -12.98 -5.43
C ARG A 144 -2.74 -12.71 -4.08
N LEU A 145 -3.82 -13.43 -3.78
CA LEU A 145 -4.52 -13.28 -2.50
C LEU A 145 -3.70 -13.80 -1.33
N GLU A 146 -2.97 -14.90 -1.49
CA GLU A 146 -2.03 -15.39 -0.48
C GLU A 146 -0.91 -14.39 -0.21
N TYR A 147 -0.37 -13.79 -1.27
CA TYR A 147 0.65 -12.77 -1.14
C TYR A 147 0.08 -11.52 -0.44
N LEU A 148 -1.13 -11.10 -0.82
CA LEU A 148 -1.82 -10.00 -0.16
C LEU A 148 -2.07 -10.27 1.33
N ALA A 149 -2.48 -11.49 1.69
CA ALA A 149 -2.66 -11.88 3.09
C ALA A 149 -1.33 -11.79 3.87
N LYS A 150 -0.22 -12.24 3.27
CA LYS A 150 1.12 -12.12 3.89
C LYS A 150 1.52 -10.67 4.12
N LEU A 151 1.27 -9.79 3.15
CA LEU A 151 1.55 -8.35 3.29
C LEU A 151 0.73 -7.74 4.41
N LEU A 152 -0.57 -8.07 4.50
CA LEU A 152 -1.43 -7.58 5.59
C LEU A 152 -0.94 -8.03 6.95
N VAL A 153 -0.55 -9.30 7.10
CA VAL A 153 0.02 -9.83 8.36
C VAL A 153 1.28 -9.05 8.73
N HIS A 154 2.17 -8.81 7.78
CA HIS A 154 3.40 -8.05 8.00
C HIS A 154 3.12 -6.61 8.46
N GLU A 155 2.20 -5.93 7.81
CA GLU A 155 1.79 -4.57 8.19
C GLU A 155 1.17 -4.53 9.60
N VAL A 156 0.35 -5.52 9.94
CA VAL A 156 -0.23 -5.64 11.29
C VAL A 156 0.86 -5.82 12.34
N GLU A 157 1.87 -6.63 12.08
CA GLU A 157 3.00 -6.81 12.99
C GLU A 157 3.77 -5.50 13.20
N ILE A 158 4.02 -4.74 12.12
CA ILE A 158 4.66 -3.42 12.20
C ILE A 158 3.83 -2.46 13.05
N LEU A 159 2.53 -2.34 12.77
CA LEU A 159 1.63 -1.45 13.52
C LEU A 159 1.55 -1.80 15.00
N LYS A 160 1.58 -3.08 15.36
CA LYS A 160 1.67 -3.52 16.76
C LYS A 160 2.96 -3.06 17.43
N LEU A 161 4.09 -3.22 16.73
CA LEU A 161 5.40 -2.76 17.24
C LEU A 161 5.45 -1.24 17.37
N GLU A 162 4.95 -0.50 16.41
CA GLU A 162 4.85 0.97 16.48
C GLU A 162 4.05 1.42 17.69
N LYS A 163 2.91 0.78 17.95
CA LYS A 163 2.07 1.05 19.12
C LYS A 163 2.83 0.81 20.42
N ASP A 164 3.49 -0.34 20.56
CA ASP A 164 4.29 -0.68 21.74
C ASP A 164 5.44 0.32 21.96
N ILE A 165 6.11 0.75 20.89
CA ILE A 165 7.16 1.77 20.97
C ILE A 165 6.56 3.10 21.43
N ALA A 166 5.44 3.52 20.85
CA ALA A 166 4.79 4.78 21.20
C ALA A 166 4.35 4.79 22.68
N GLU A 167 3.82 3.67 23.19
CA GLU A 167 3.45 3.53 24.60
C GLU A 167 4.67 3.65 25.52
N ARG A 168 5.78 2.96 25.21
CA ARG A 168 7.04 3.05 25.99
C ARG A 168 7.62 4.46 25.99
N VAL A 169 7.62 5.13 24.83
CA VAL A 169 8.10 6.51 24.72
C VAL A 169 7.23 7.43 25.58
N LYS A 170 5.90 7.28 25.53
CA LYS A 170 4.98 8.04 26.35
C LYS A 170 5.24 7.84 27.85
N GLU A 171 5.36 6.60 28.30
CA GLU A 171 5.67 6.29 29.70
C GLU A 171 6.99 6.94 30.15
N GLN A 172 8.03 6.92 29.30
CA GLN A 172 9.32 7.53 29.61
C GLN A 172 9.21 9.07 29.71
N MET A 173 8.43 9.67 28.79
CA MET A 173 8.17 11.12 28.83
C MET A 173 7.43 11.51 30.10
N ASP A 174 6.39 10.74 30.49
CA ASP A 174 5.61 11.00 31.71
C ASP A 174 6.49 10.89 32.98
N LYS A 175 7.39 9.89 33.03
CA LYS A 175 8.37 9.72 34.11
C LYS A 175 9.33 10.90 34.18
N ASN A 176 9.90 11.32 33.06
CA ASN A 176 10.83 12.45 32.99
C ASN A 176 10.15 13.76 33.42
N GLN A 177 8.92 13.99 32.97
CA GLN A 177 8.14 15.17 33.31
C GLN A 177 7.86 15.22 34.82
N LYS A 178 7.47 14.08 35.41
CA LYS A 178 7.23 13.97 36.86
C LYS A 178 8.53 14.20 37.65
N GLU A 179 9.64 13.65 37.22
CA GLU A 179 10.93 13.86 37.88
C GLU A 179 11.36 15.32 37.82
N TYR A 180 11.21 15.98 36.67
CA TYR A 180 11.48 17.41 36.53
C TYR A 180 10.62 18.23 37.49
N TYR A 181 9.31 17.98 37.55
CA TYR A 181 8.39 18.66 38.43
C TYR A 181 8.79 18.50 39.89
N LEU A 182 9.12 17.30 40.34
CA LEU A 182 9.56 17.04 41.71
C LEU A 182 10.88 17.74 42.03
N ARG A 183 11.83 17.81 41.11
CA ARG A 183 13.08 18.56 41.29
C ARG A 183 12.84 20.06 41.43
N GLU A 184 11.95 20.63 40.66
CA GLU A 184 11.60 22.06 40.79
C GLU A 184 10.87 22.37 42.12
N GLN A 185 10.00 21.47 42.58
CA GLN A 185 9.39 21.60 43.91
C GLN A 185 10.45 21.58 45.04
N ILE A 186 11.41 20.66 44.98
CA ILE A 186 12.52 20.59 45.96
C ILE A 186 13.32 21.90 45.95
N LYS A 187 13.64 22.43 44.75
CA LYS A 187 14.34 23.73 44.66
C LYS A 187 13.54 24.87 45.30
N ALA A 188 12.23 24.95 45.03
CA ALA A 188 11.37 25.99 45.63
C ALA A 188 11.33 25.88 47.15
N ILE A 189 11.19 24.68 47.68
CA ILE A 189 11.21 24.42 49.14
C ILE A 189 12.55 24.81 49.75
N ASN A 190 13.68 24.46 49.12
CA ASN A 190 15.01 24.82 49.61
C ASN A 190 15.25 26.34 49.63
N ILE A 191 14.68 27.08 48.67
CA ILE A 191 14.74 28.55 48.67
C ILE A 191 13.94 29.16 49.80
N GLU A 192 12.80 28.60 50.17
CA GLU A 192 11.96 29.10 51.30
C GLU A 192 12.53 28.75 52.66
N LEU A 193 13.27 27.67 52.79
CA LEU A 193 13.89 27.25 54.05
C LEU A 193 15.24 27.95 54.35
N GLY A 194 15.83 28.67 53.44
CA GLY A 194 17.09 29.43 53.58
C GLY A 194 18.27 28.61 53.18
#